data_1c140863bb733320ac2cda8a4ec9a0af
#
_entry.id   1c140863bb733320ac2cda8a4ec9a0af
#
_cell.length_a   1.000
_cell.length_b   1.000
_cell.length_c   1.000
_cell.angle_alpha   90.00
_cell.angle_beta   90.00
_cell.angle_gamma   90.00
#
_symmetry.space_group_name_H-M   'P 1'
#
loop_
_entity.id
_entity.type
_entity.pdbx_description
1 polymer ?
#
loop_
_entity_poly.entity_id
_entity_poly.type
_entity_poly.pdbx_seq_one_letter_code
_entity_poly.pdbx_strand_id
1 'polypeptide(L)'
;MESKAPIVEIEHVNKSYRRGTHTIPVLMDINLDIAEGEFLALMGPSGSGKSTLLNLIAALDQVDQGTIRVGGIDITGLTETELAAWRSVNVGFIFQFYNLIPVLTAFENVELPLLLTGLSRRERREHVELALQVVNLASRMDHYPGQLSGGEQQRVAIARAIVTDPTILVADEPTGDLDRVAAEEILDLMDRLNRESHKTIIMVTHDPRAAKKAHTIRYLDKGILNNVHSQAAP
;
A
#
# COMPACT_ATOMS: atom_id res chain seq x y z
N MET A 1 -12.89 18.99 18.72
CA MET A 1 -12.18 17.79 18.26
C MET A 1 -10.88 18.29 17.68
N GLU A 2 -9.75 18.03 18.32
CA GLU A 2 -8.45 18.36 17.75
C GLU A 2 -8.28 17.56 16.46
N SER A 3 -8.08 18.23 15.35
CA SER A 3 -7.70 17.59 14.09
C SER A 3 -6.37 16.91 14.32
N LYS A 4 -6.35 15.57 14.31
CA LYS A 4 -5.08 14.83 14.29
C LYS A 4 -4.29 15.28 13.06
N ALA A 5 -2.99 15.53 13.25
CA ALA A 5 -2.12 15.84 12.12
C ALA A 5 -2.20 14.69 11.09
N PRO A 6 -2.22 14.99 9.78
CA PRO A 6 -2.24 13.96 8.76
C PRO A 6 -0.96 13.14 8.79
N ILE A 7 -1.07 11.84 8.52
CA ILE A 7 0.08 10.94 8.40
C ILE A 7 0.76 11.05 7.04
N VAL A 8 -0.03 11.41 6.00
CA VAL A 8 0.46 11.74 4.66
C VAL A 8 -0.05 13.11 4.28
N GLU A 9 0.86 13.98 3.89
CA GLU A 9 0.58 15.34 3.40
C GLU A 9 1.16 15.48 2.00
N ILE A 10 0.34 15.87 1.04
CA ILE A 10 0.71 16.08 -0.37
C ILE A 10 0.34 17.49 -0.75
N GLU A 11 1.33 18.30 -1.13
CA GLU A 11 1.14 19.72 -1.46
C GLU A 11 1.68 20.02 -2.86
N HIS A 12 0.79 20.51 -3.74
CA HIS A 12 1.11 20.99 -5.09
C HIS A 12 1.92 20.02 -5.94
N VAL A 13 1.68 18.70 -5.80
CA VAL A 13 2.45 17.67 -6.49
C VAL A 13 2.10 17.60 -7.97
N ASN A 14 3.14 17.69 -8.79
CA ASN A 14 3.08 17.51 -10.24
C ASN A 14 4.01 16.38 -10.67
N LYS A 15 3.57 15.57 -11.65
CA LYS A 15 4.36 14.49 -12.24
C LYS A 15 4.10 14.36 -13.73
N SER A 16 5.18 14.26 -14.49
CA SER A 16 5.14 14.02 -15.94
C SER A 16 6.15 12.94 -16.33
N TYR A 17 5.87 12.23 -17.39
CA TYR A 17 6.83 11.29 -17.99
C TYR A 17 7.21 11.73 -19.40
N ARG A 18 8.42 11.37 -19.84
CA ARG A 18 8.89 11.63 -21.20
C ARG A 18 8.75 10.41 -22.08
N ARG A 19 8.12 10.57 -23.24
CA ARG A 19 8.08 9.57 -24.31
C ARG A 19 8.69 10.17 -25.57
N GLY A 20 9.97 9.87 -25.81
CA GLY A 20 10.73 10.56 -26.85
C GLY A 20 10.85 12.05 -26.56
N THR A 21 10.37 12.88 -27.48
CA THR A 21 10.36 14.35 -27.34
C THR A 21 9.12 14.90 -26.65
N HIS A 22 8.11 14.07 -26.38
CA HIS A 22 6.85 14.52 -25.78
C HIS A 22 6.87 14.35 -24.26
N THR A 23 6.49 15.41 -23.55
CA THR A 23 6.19 15.37 -22.10
C THR A 23 4.71 15.07 -21.92
N ILE A 24 4.40 14.06 -21.16
CA ILE A 24 3.03 13.60 -20.85
C ILE A 24 2.77 13.92 -19.38
N PRO A 25 1.95 14.95 -19.06
CA PRO A 25 1.55 15.22 -17.69
C PRO A 25 0.64 14.08 -17.20
N VAL A 26 0.91 13.58 -16.00
CA VAL A 26 0.17 12.46 -15.37
C VAL A 26 -0.52 12.90 -14.09
N LEU A 27 0.11 13.77 -13.30
CA LEU A 27 -0.49 14.37 -12.10
C LEU A 27 -0.32 15.88 -12.19
N MET A 28 -1.37 16.61 -11.83
CA MET A 28 -1.42 18.09 -11.96
C MET A 28 -1.97 18.67 -10.65
N ASP A 29 -1.10 19.40 -9.93
CA ASP A 29 -1.43 20.12 -8.71
C ASP A 29 -2.20 19.29 -7.67
N ILE A 30 -1.69 18.11 -7.37
CA ILE A 30 -2.32 17.21 -6.40
C ILE A 30 -2.10 17.74 -4.99
N ASN A 31 -3.21 17.89 -4.27
CA ASN A 31 -3.26 18.26 -2.86
C ASN A 31 -4.11 17.22 -2.13
N LEU A 32 -3.55 16.56 -1.12
CA LEU A 32 -4.23 15.47 -0.39
C LEU A 32 -3.63 15.27 1.00
N ASP A 33 -4.50 15.28 1.99
CA ASP A 33 -4.17 14.89 3.36
C ASP A 33 -4.83 13.55 3.67
N ILE A 34 -4.09 12.65 4.33
CA ILE A 34 -4.59 11.36 4.79
C ILE A 34 -4.34 11.28 6.30
N ALA A 35 -5.40 11.06 7.07
CA ALA A 35 -5.30 10.97 8.52
C ALA A 35 -4.67 9.62 8.96
N GLU A 36 -4.02 9.62 10.13
CA GLU A 36 -3.54 8.39 10.74
C GLU A 36 -4.70 7.42 11.01
N GLY A 37 -4.55 6.15 10.60
CA GLY A 37 -5.59 5.13 10.71
C GLY A 37 -6.71 5.27 9.67
N GLU A 38 -6.56 6.14 8.67
CA GLU A 38 -7.52 6.24 7.58
C GLU A 38 -7.36 5.08 6.60
N PHE A 39 -8.50 4.56 6.11
CA PHE A 39 -8.54 3.68 4.95
C PHE A 39 -9.05 4.49 3.76
N LEU A 40 -8.15 4.88 2.87
CA LEU A 40 -8.42 5.66 1.66
C LEU A 40 -8.46 4.77 0.42
N ALA A 41 -9.49 4.92 -0.41
CA ALA A 41 -9.55 4.35 -1.75
C ALA A 41 -9.35 5.45 -2.82
N LEU A 42 -8.36 5.26 -3.70
CA LEU A 42 -8.15 6.05 -4.91
C LEU A 42 -8.83 5.36 -6.08
N MET A 43 -9.86 5.96 -6.63
CA MET A 43 -10.61 5.48 -7.78
C MET A 43 -10.36 6.34 -9.03
N GLY A 44 -10.75 5.84 -10.18
CA GLY A 44 -10.70 6.57 -11.45
C GLY A 44 -10.42 5.64 -12.64
N PRO A 45 -10.57 6.13 -13.88
CA PRO A 45 -10.35 5.33 -15.08
C PRO A 45 -8.90 4.85 -15.21
N SER A 46 -8.67 3.83 -16.03
CA SER A 46 -7.31 3.38 -16.36
C SER A 46 -6.52 4.55 -16.97
N GLY A 47 -5.25 4.68 -16.57
CA GLY A 47 -4.38 5.77 -17.04
C GLY A 47 -4.63 7.14 -16.40
N SER A 48 -5.48 7.26 -15.38
CA SER A 48 -5.72 8.54 -14.70
C SER A 48 -4.58 9.00 -13.77
N GLY A 49 -3.58 8.15 -13.48
CA GLY A 49 -2.43 8.48 -12.63
C GLY A 49 -2.48 7.86 -11.23
N LYS A 50 -3.44 6.98 -10.89
CA LYS A 50 -3.61 6.39 -9.55
C LYS A 50 -2.36 5.66 -9.06
N SER A 51 -1.87 4.69 -9.84
CA SER A 51 -0.64 3.95 -9.49
C SER A 51 0.59 4.86 -9.46
N THR A 52 0.62 5.92 -10.28
CA THR A 52 1.67 6.95 -10.20
C THR A 52 1.62 7.67 -8.86
N LEU A 53 0.44 8.15 -8.42
CA LEU A 53 0.29 8.80 -7.13
C LEU A 53 0.66 7.86 -5.97
N LEU A 54 0.22 6.60 -6.04
CA LEU A 54 0.57 5.57 -5.06
C LEU A 54 2.10 5.36 -4.98
N ASN A 55 2.77 5.29 -6.14
CA ASN A 55 4.22 5.11 -6.22
C ASN A 55 4.99 6.32 -5.67
N LEU A 56 4.48 7.55 -5.86
CA LEU A 56 5.07 8.75 -5.26
C LEU A 56 4.94 8.74 -3.74
N ILE A 57 3.77 8.42 -3.19
CA ILE A 57 3.53 8.30 -1.74
C ILE A 57 4.43 7.23 -1.12
N ALA A 58 4.63 6.15 -1.85
CA ALA A 58 5.46 5.03 -1.43
C ALA A 58 6.96 5.22 -1.72
N ALA A 59 7.37 6.39 -2.21
CA ALA A 59 8.76 6.70 -2.59
C ALA A 59 9.38 5.71 -3.59
N LEU A 60 8.58 5.12 -4.48
CA LEU A 60 9.05 4.31 -5.62
C LEU A 60 9.35 5.15 -6.85
N ASP A 61 8.83 6.37 -6.90
CA ASP A 61 9.08 7.38 -7.93
C ASP A 61 9.24 8.73 -7.24
N GLN A 62 9.74 9.73 -7.94
CA GLN A 62 9.98 11.07 -7.44
C GLN A 62 9.05 12.09 -8.10
N VAL A 63 8.67 13.12 -7.36
CA VAL A 63 7.87 14.23 -7.88
C VAL A 63 8.69 15.12 -8.82
N ASP A 64 8.05 15.75 -9.79
CA ASP A 64 8.70 16.82 -10.58
C ASP A 64 8.63 18.16 -9.83
N GLN A 65 7.54 18.39 -9.07
CA GLN A 65 7.29 19.59 -8.25
C GLN A 65 6.37 19.23 -7.08
N GLY A 66 6.39 20.07 -6.05
CA GLY A 66 5.57 19.90 -4.85
C GLY A 66 6.30 19.10 -3.77
N THR A 67 5.60 18.77 -2.69
CA THR A 67 6.14 18.07 -1.54
C THR A 67 5.24 16.92 -1.10
N ILE A 68 5.85 15.85 -0.61
CA ILE A 68 5.16 14.73 0.04
C ILE A 68 5.83 14.47 1.38
N ARG A 69 5.04 14.53 2.45
CA ARG A 69 5.46 14.15 3.79
C ARG A 69 4.71 12.90 4.24
N VAL A 70 5.41 11.98 4.85
CA VAL A 70 4.82 10.76 5.43
C VAL A 70 5.41 10.57 6.83
N GLY A 71 4.54 10.46 7.83
CA GLY A 71 4.96 10.39 9.23
C GLY A 71 5.77 11.61 9.68
N GLY A 72 5.48 12.78 9.10
CA GLY A 72 6.20 14.04 9.36
C GLY A 72 7.56 14.17 8.64
N ILE A 73 7.99 13.17 7.87
CA ILE A 73 9.25 13.17 7.11
C ILE A 73 8.96 13.62 5.68
N ASP A 74 9.63 14.69 5.21
CA ASP A 74 9.61 15.11 3.82
C ASP A 74 10.45 14.13 2.98
N ILE A 75 9.76 13.31 2.17
CA ILE A 75 10.42 12.30 1.33
C ILE A 75 10.90 12.84 -0.01
N THR A 76 10.49 14.05 -0.40
CA THR A 76 10.86 14.65 -1.69
C THR A 76 12.31 15.14 -1.73
N GLY A 77 12.88 15.45 -0.56
CA GLY A 77 14.26 15.92 -0.43
C GLY A 77 15.29 14.80 -0.21
N LEU A 78 14.86 13.55 -0.07
CA LEU A 78 15.73 12.41 0.23
C LEU A 78 16.46 11.91 -1.04
N THR A 79 17.69 11.45 -0.87
CA THR A 79 18.45 10.73 -1.90
C THR A 79 17.87 9.32 -2.10
N GLU A 80 18.16 8.67 -3.23
CA GLU A 80 17.72 7.29 -3.52
C GLU A 80 18.10 6.30 -2.41
N THR A 81 19.27 6.44 -1.81
CA THR A 81 19.72 5.58 -0.71
C THR A 81 18.87 5.81 0.55
N GLU A 82 18.59 7.07 0.88
CA GLU A 82 17.74 7.43 2.01
C GLU A 82 16.30 7.01 1.78
N LEU A 83 15.76 7.18 0.55
CA LEU A 83 14.43 6.70 0.17
C LEU A 83 14.32 5.18 0.31
N ALA A 84 15.34 4.42 -0.12
CA ALA A 84 15.33 2.96 0.03
C ALA A 84 15.31 2.53 1.51
N ALA A 85 16.13 3.18 2.35
CA ALA A 85 16.15 2.92 3.79
C ALA A 85 14.83 3.32 4.46
N TRP A 86 14.30 4.51 4.13
CA TRP A 86 13.02 4.99 4.64
C TRP A 86 11.86 4.04 4.26
N ARG A 87 11.81 3.64 2.98
CA ARG A 87 10.78 2.76 2.42
C ARG A 87 10.75 1.39 3.10
N SER A 88 11.93 0.83 3.41
CA SER A 88 12.03 -0.49 4.05
C SER A 88 11.40 -0.57 5.44
N VAL A 89 11.25 0.58 6.11
CA VAL A 89 10.69 0.69 7.47
C VAL A 89 9.24 1.19 7.44
N ASN A 90 8.93 2.13 6.53
CA ASN A 90 7.70 2.92 6.61
C ASN A 90 6.59 2.44 5.68
N VAL A 91 6.91 1.61 4.66
CA VAL A 91 5.94 1.26 3.61
C VAL A 91 5.78 -0.26 3.48
N GLY A 92 4.56 -0.74 3.67
CA GLY A 92 4.17 -2.09 3.29
C GLY A 92 3.46 -2.12 1.95
N PHE A 93 3.95 -2.93 1.00
CA PHE A 93 3.39 -3.04 -0.34
C PHE A 93 2.52 -4.26 -0.53
N ILE A 94 1.33 -4.07 -1.10
CA ILE A 94 0.39 -5.12 -1.51
C ILE A 94 0.13 -4.91 -3.01
N PHE A 95 0.51 -5.87 -3.84
CA PHE A 95 0.38 -5.80 -5.30
C PHE A 95 -0.74 -6.70 -5.82
N GLN A 96 -1.24 -6.42 -7.02
CA GLN A 96 -2.24 -7.23 -7.71
C GLN A 96 -1.74 -8.67 -7.96
N PHE A 97 -0.49 -8.84 -8.42
CA PHE A 97 0.11 -10.14 -8.76
C PHE A 97 1.00 -10.71 -7.64
N TYR A 98 0.67 -10.46 -6.39
CA TYR A 98 1.31 -10.97 -5.17
C TYR A 98 2.83 -10.72 -5.07
N ASN A 99 3.57 -10.82 -6.16
CA ASN A 99 5.03 -10.64 -6.26
C ASN A 99 5.80 -11.50 -5.22
N LEU A 100 5.35 -12.76 -5.06
CA LEU A 100 6.06 -13.72 -4.24
C LEU A 100 7.22 -14.33 -5.03
N ILE A 101 8.32 -14.63 -4.34
CA ILE A 101 9.46 -15.34 -4.92
C ILE A 101 9.11 -16.82 -4.94
N PRO A 102 9.00 -17.46 -6.14
CA PRO A 102 8.44 -18.81 -6.27
C PRO A 102 9.26 -19.92 -5.60
N VAL A 103 10.57 -19.70 -5.44
CA VAL A 103 11.50 -20.66 -4.84
C VAL A 103 11.64 -20.52 -3.33
N LEU A 104 10.94 -19.56 -2.73
CA LEU A 104 10.87 -19.34 -1.29
C LEU A 104 9.51 -19.80 -0.76
N THR A 105 9.51 -20.36 0.45
CA THR A 105 8.28 -20.70 1.17
C THR A 105 7.49 -19.45 1.55
N ALA A 106 6.27 -19.61 2.07
CA ALA A 106 5.49 -18.52 2.61
C ALA A 106 6.24 -17.82 3.76
N PHE A 107 6.86 -18.58 4.66
CA PHE A 107 7.70 -18.07 5.74
C PHE A 107 8.83 -17.20 5.20
N GLU A 108 9.61 -17.73 4.26
CA GLU A 108 10.77 -17.04 3.70
C GLU A 108 10.38 -15.78 2.91
N ASN A 109 9.26 -15.80 2.17
CA ASN A 109 8.72 -14.61 1.51
C ASN A 109 8.37 -13.50 2.50
N VAL A 110 7.77 -13.85 3.65
CA VAL A 110 7.42 -12.89 4.69
C VAL A 110 8.66 -12.41 5.45
N GLU A 111 9.71 -13.24 5.61
CA GLU A 111 10.95 -12.87 6.28
C GLU A 111 11.78 -11.83 5.49
N LEU A 112 11.64 -11.77 4.16
CA LEU A 112 12.49 -10.94 3.29
C LEU A 112 12.71 -9.49 3.78
N PRO A 113 11.67 -8.71 4.12
CA PRO A 113 11.87 -7.35 4.60
C PRO A 113 12.67 -7.29 5.90
N LEU A 114 12.53 -8.28 6.77
CA LEU A 114 13.23 -8.32 8.06
C LEU A 114 14.73 -8.62 7.94
N LEU A 115 15.19 -9.16 6.79
CA LEU A 115 16.63 -9.38 6.54
C LEU A 115 17.41 -8.08 6.44
N LEU A 116 16.72 -6.96 6.19
CA LEU A 116 17.32 -5.62 6.15
C LEU A 116 17.34 -4.92 7.51
N THR A 117 16.80 -5.56 8.55
CA THR A 117 16.75 -5.03 9.91
C THR A 117 17.90 -5.58 10.77
N GLY A 118 18.12 -4.98 11.94
CA GLY A 118 19.08 -5.49 12.93
C GLY A 118 18.57 -6.66 13.78
N LEU A 119 17.40 -7.23 13.47
CA LEU A 119 16.79 -8.31 14.26
C LEU A 119 17.60 -9.62 14.15
N SER A 120 17.74 -10.31 15.29
CA SER A 120 18.29 -11.66 15.31
C SER A 120 17.40 -12.67 14.58
N ARG A 121 17.93 -13.82 14.22
CA ARG A 121 17.16 -14.89 13.54
C ARG A 121 15.93 -15.32 14.36
N ARG A 122 16.04 -15.32 15.69
CA ARG A 122 14.93 -15.69 16.58
C ARG A 122 13.83 -14.63 16.54
N GLU A 123 14.18 -13.36 16.64
CA GLU A 123 13.21 -12.26 16.59
C GLU A 123 12.51 -12.21 15.24
N ARG A 124 13.25 -12.34 14.12
CA ARG A 124 12.64 -12.40 12.79
C ARG A 124 11.62 -13.53 12.69
N ARG A 125 11.95 -14.72 13.21
CA ARG A 125 11.04 -15.86 13.23
C ARG A 125 9.75 -15.55 13.99
N GLU A 126 9.86 -14.96 15.17
CA GLU A 126 8.70 -14.56 15.99
C GLU A 126 7.80 -13.56 15.25
N HIS A 127 8.38 -12.56 14.57
CA HIS A 127 7.64 -11.60 13.74
C HIS A 127 6.93 -12.27 12.55
N VAL A 128 7.61 -13.16 11.84
CA VAL A 128 7.04 -13.87 10.68
C VAL A 128 5.88 -14.78 11.11
N GLU A 129 6.05 -15.55 12.18
CA GLU A 129 5.01 -16.44 12.71
C GLU A 129 3.77 -15.62 13.12
N LEU A 130 3.96 -14.48 13.78
CA LEU A 130 2.86 -13.57 14.13
C LEU A 130 2.17 -13.01 12.88
N ALA A 131 2.93 -12.53 11.88
CA ALA A 131 2.35 -11.99 10.65
C ALA A 131 1.53 -13.05 9.89
N LEU A 132 2.04 -14.30 9.78
CA LEU A 132 1.33 -15.41 9.17
C LEU A 132 0.09 -15.83 9.96
N GLN A 133 0.13 -15.71 11.29
CA GLN A 133 -1.03 -15.96 12.15
C GLN A 133 -2.13 -14.89 11.93
N VAL A 134 -1.76 -13.62 11.81
CA VAL A 134 -2.70 -12.50 11.54
C VAL A 134 -3.49 -12.72 10.25
N VAL A 135 -2.83 -13.30 9.22
CA VAL A 135 -3.49 -13.60 7.94
C VAL A 135 -4.07 -15.01 7.85
N ASN A 136 -4.13 -15.77 8.96
CA ASN A 136 -4.64 -17.15 9.05
C ASN A 136 -3.86 -18.17 8.17
N LEU A 137 -2.53 -18.04 8.07
CA LEU A 137 -1.66 -18.94 7.29
C LEU A 137 -0.56 -19.63 8.13
N ALA A 138 -0.69 -19.66 9.47
CA ALA A 138 0.30 -20.30 10.34
C ALA A 138 0.56 -21.78 9.98
N SER A 139 -0.48 -22.52 9.53
CA SER A 139 -0.35 -23.92 9.09
C SER A 139 0.23 -24.10 7.67
N ARG A 140 0.45 -23.00 6.94
CA ARG A 140 0.92 -22.98 5.55
C ARG A 140 2.32 -22.39 5.40
N MET A 141 3.01 -22.10 6.50
CA MET A 141 4.29 -21.38 6.47
C MET A 141 5.39 -22.06 5.63
N ASP A 142 5.37 -23.38 5.55
CA ASP A 142 6.37 -24.16 4.80
C ASP A 142 5.94 -24.43 3.33
N HIS A 143 4.80 -23.89 2.88
CA HIS A 143 4.33 -24.09 1.51
C HIS A 143 4.98 -23.08 0.57
N TYR A 144 5.29 -23.53 -0.65
CA TYR A 144 5.73 -22.68 -1.74
C TYR A 144 4.52 -21.99 -2.42
N PRO A 145 4.69 -20.82 -3.07
CA PRO A 145 3.61 -20.11 -3.75
C PRO A 145 2.79 -20.98 -4.69
N GLY A 146 3.43 -21.89 -5.46
CA GLY A 146 2.72 -22.80 -6.36
C GLY A 146 1.84 -23.86 -5.67
N GLN A 147 1.91 -24.00 -4.36
CA GLN A 147 1.08 -24.89 -3.55
C GLN A 147 -0.07 -24.17 -2.84
N LEU A 148 -0.16 -22.85 -3.03
CA LEU A 148 -1.14 -21.96 -2.41
C LEU A 148 -2.17 -21.49 -3.45
N SER A 149 -3.42 -21.36 -3.02
CA SER A 149 -4.45 -20.67 -3.84
C SER A 149 -4.10 -19.19 -4.03
N GLY A 150 -4.73 -18.51 -5.01
CA GLY A 150 -4.52 -17.08 -5.24
C GLY A 150 -4.81 -16.24 -4.00
N GLY A 151 -5.90 -16.53 -3.28
CA GLY A 151 -6.23 -15.86 -2.02
C GLY A 151 -5.20 -16.12 -0.90
N GLU A 152 -4.65 -17.34 -0.80
CA GLU A 152 -3.57 -17.65 0.14
C GLU A 152 -2.28 -16.94 -0.24
N GLN A 153 -1.92 -16.87 -1.53
CA GLN A 153 -0.76 -16.11 -1.99
C GLN A 153 -0.89 -14.61 -1.68
N GLN A 154 -2.07 -14.02 -1.86
CA GLN A 154 -2.32 -12.64 -1.49
C GLN A 154 -2.23 -12.43 0.02
N ARG A 155 -2.68 -13.36 0.84
CA ARG A 155 -2.50 -13.32 2.29
C ARG A 155 -1.01 -13.38 2.69
N VAL A 156 -0.18 -14.17 2.00
CA VAL A 156 1.29 -14.15 2.20
C VAL A 156 1.87 -12.79 1.83
N ALA A 157 1.43 -12.19 0.72
CA ALA A 157 1.86 -10.85 0.32
C ALA A 157 1.46 -9.78 1.34
N ILE A 158 0.26 -9.87 1.93
CA ILE A 158 -0.19 -9.00 3.02
C ILE A 158 0.66 -9.22 4.28
N ALA A 159 0.93 -10.48 4.68
CA ALA A 159 1.80 -10.79 5.81
C ALA A 159 3.19 -10.17 5.63
N ARG A 160 3.77 -10.28 4.44
CA ARG A 160 5.03 -9.64 4.07
C ARG A 160 4.96 -8.11 4.17
N ALA A 161 3.84 -7.52 3.79
CA ALA A 161 3.65 -6.07 3.85
C ALA A 161 3.56 -5.53 5.30
N ILE A 162 3.02 -6.31 6.24
CA ILE A 162 2.82 -5.88 7.63
C ILE A 162 3.94 -6.31 8.59
N VAL A 163 4.84 -7.19 8.19
CA VAL A 163 5.82 -7.84 9.09
C VAL A 163 6.81 -6.88 9.73
N THR A 164 7.10 -5.74 9.08
CA THR A 164 7.96 -4.66 9.60
C THR A 164 7.19 -3.63 10.43
N ASP A 165 5.89 -3.80 10.63
CA ASP A 165 4.99 -2.84 11.27
C ASP A 165 5.06 -1.42 10.66
N PRO A 166 4.84 -1.29 9.33
CA PRO A 166 5.08 -0.05 8.60
C PRO A 166 4.10 1.07 8.98
N THR A 167 4.50 2.33 8.72
CA THR A 167 3.69 3.54 8.93
C THR A 167 2.44 3.55 8.04
N ILE A 168 2.60 3.14 6.77
CA ILE A 168 1.50 3.07 5.80
C ILE A 168 1.52 1.76 5.03
N LEU A 169 0.32 1.27 4.68
CA LEU A 169 0.13 0.19 3.71
C LEU A 169 -0.37 0.79 2.40
N VAL A 170 0.30 0.47 1.30
CA VAL A 170 -0.10 0.85 -0.05
C VAL A 170 -0.50 -0.39 -0.83
N ALA A 171 -1.68 -0.35 -1.45
CA ALA A 171 -2.25 -1.49 -2.17
C ALA A 171 -2.64 -1.08 -3.59
N ASP A 172 -2.01 -1.67 -4.60
CA ASP A 172 -2.35 -1.44 -6.00
C ASP A 172 -3.17 -2.63 -6.54
N GLU A 173 -4.48 -2.41 -6.69
CA GLU A 173 -5.47 -3.40 -7.15
C GLU A 173 -5.39 -4.75 -6.39
N PRO A 174 -5.44 -4.76 -5.04
CA PRO A 174 -5.09 -5.93 -4.23
C PRO A 174 -5.97 -7.16 -4.43
N THR A 175 -7.09 -7.01 -5.13
CA THR A 175 -8.06 -8.08 -5.40
C THR A 175 -8.27 -8.33 -6.90
N GLY A 176 -7.50 -7.65 -7.77
CA GLY A 176 -7.72 -7.66 -9.23
C GLY A 176 -7.49 -9.02 -9.90
N ASP A 177 -6.75 -9.94 -9.28
CA ASP A 177 -6.44 -11.29 -9.78
C ASP A 177 -7.16 -12.40 -8.99
N LEU A 178 -8.16 -12.04 -8.19
CA LEU A 178 -8.88 -12.97 -7.31
C LEU A 178 -10.32 -13.20 -7.78
N ASP A 179 -10.81 -14.41 -7.53
CA ASP A 179 -12.25 -14.66 -7.60
C ASP A 179 -13.01 -13.84 -6.54
N ARG A 180 -14.35 -13.79 -6.70
CA ARG A 180 -15.20 -12.94 -5.86
C ARG A 180 -15.09 -13.28 -4.36
N VAL A 181 -15.00 -14.57 -4.01
CA VAL A 181 -14.99 -15.01 -2.61
C VAL A 181 -13.65 -14.63 -1.97
N ALA A 182 -12.54 -14.99 -2.62
CA ALA A 182 -11.21 -14.63 -2.17
C ALA A 182 -11.02 -13.11 -2.09
N ALA A 183 -11.56 -12.35 -3.05
CA ALA A 183 -11.51 -10.89 -3.05
C ALA A 183 -12.19 -10.30 -1.80
N GLU A 184 -13.39 -10.77 -1.45
CA GLU A 184 -14.10 -10.29 -0.25
C GLU A 184 -13.32 -10.62 1.03
N GLU A 185 -12.77 -11.83 1.15
CA GLU A 185 -11.95 -12.21 2.29
C GLU A 185 -10.68 -11.36 2.43
N ILE A 186 -10.03 -10.97 1.32
CA ILE A 186 -8.87 -10.07 1.35
C ILE A 186 -9.28 -8.66 1.79
N LEU A 187 -10.41 -8.16 1.29
CA LEU A 187 -10.92 -6.85 1.69
C LEU A 187 -11.32 -6.83 3.18
N ASP A 188 -11.93 -7.91 3.69
CA ASP A 188 -12.24 -8.05 5.11
C ASP A 188 -10.98 -8.11 5.98
N LEU A 189 -9.93 -8.77 5.50
CA LEU A 189 -8.63 -8.77 6.18
C LEU A 189 -8.03 -7.35 6.23
N MET A 190 -8.08 -6.59 5.15
CA MET A 190 -7.58 -5.22 5.11
C MET A 190 -8.39 -4.29 6.03
N ASP A 191 -9.72 -4.40 6.03
CA ASP A 191 -10.60 -3.65 6.94
C ASP A 191 -10.29 -3.98 8.42
N ARG A 192 -10.06 -5.26 8.73
CA ARG A 192 -9.65 -5.68 10.07
C ARG A 192 -8.29 -5.11 10.48
N LEU A 193 -7.28 -5.14 9.61
CA LEU A 193 -5.97 -4.52 9.85
C LEU A 193 -6.10 -3.01 10.12
N ASN A 194 -6.99 -2.33 9.40
CA ASN A 194 -7.24 -0.92 9.63
C ASN A 194 -7.91 -0.68 10.99
N ARG A 195 -9.03 -1.38 11.30
CA ARG A 195 -9.82 -1.13 12.51
C ARG A 195 -9.17 -1.61 13.79
N GLU A 196 -8.56 -2.80 13.78
CA GLU A 196 -8.00 -3.43 14.98
C GLU A 196 -6.56 -3.01 15.24
N SER A 197 -5.76 -2.81 14.18
CA SER A 197 -4.34 -2.44 14.28
C SER A 197 -4.06 -0.98 13.93
N HIS A 198 -5.11 -0.18 13.67
CA HIS A 198 -5.02 1.24 13.30
C HIS A 198 -4.07 1.54 12.13
N LYS A 199 -3.94 0.59 11.18
CA LYS A 199 -3.08 0.78 10.01
C LYS A 199 -3.69 1.78 9.04
N THR A 200 -2.90 2.76 8.62
CA THR A 200 -3.28 3.63 7.51
C THR A 200 -3.13 2.87 6.20
N ILE A 201 -4.20 2.80 5.41
CA ILE A 201 -4.23 2.04 4.15
C ILE A 201 -4.60 2.96 3.00
N ILE A 202 -3.80 2.94 1.94
CA ILE A 202 -4.04 3.65 0.70
C ILE A 202 -4.20 2.62 -0.41
N MET A 203 -5.42 2.44 -0.90
CA MET A 203 -5.75 1.43 -1.90
C MET A 203 -6.12 2.08 -3.23
N VAL A 204 -5.47 1.67 -4.30
CA VAL A 204 -5.90 1.94 -5.67
C VAL A 204 -6.81 0.82 -6.11
N THR A 205 -7.98 1.16 -6.63
CA THR A 205 -8.89 0.18 -7.22
C THR A 205 -9.83 0.81 -8.24
N HIS A 206 -10.26 0.02 -9.20
CA HIS A 206 -11.35 0.36 -10.11
C HIS A 206 -12.66 -0.38 -9.75
N ASP A 207 -12.63 -1.30 -8.76
CA ASP A 207 -13.82 -2.01 -8.28
C ASP A 207 -14.55 -1.17 -7.23
N PRO A 208 -15.82 -0.74 -7.51
CA PRO A 208 -16.61 0.01 -6.54
C PRO A 208 -16.92 -0.77 -5.25
N ARG A 209 -16.88 -2.11 -5.28
CA ARG A 209 -17.11 -2.96 -4.10
C ARG A 209 -15.91 -2.88 -3.16
N ALA A 210 -14.69 -2.96 -3.72
CA ALA A 210 -13.47 -2.78 -2.94
C ALA A 210 -13.42 -1.38 -2.33
N ALA A 211 -13.75 -0.35 -3.09
CA ALA A 211 -13.76 1.02 -2.60
C ALA A 211 -14.74 1.26 -1.44
N LYS A 212 -15.85 0.52 -1.38
CA LYS A 212 -16.84 0.64 -0.26
C LYS A 212 -16.29 0.21 1.10
N LYS A 213 -15.20 -0.54 1.17
CA LYS A 213 -14.53 -0.89 2.44
C LYS A 213 -13.72 0.27 3.01
N ALA A 214 -13.35 1.23 2.16
CA ALA A 214 -12.61 2.41 2.59
C ALA A 214 -13.51 3.43 3.30
N HIS A 215 -12.93 4.19 4.24
CA HIS A 215 -13.61 5.29 4.93
C HIS A 215 -13.80 6.50 4.01
N THR A 216 -12.80 6.75 3.16
CA THR A 216 -12.76 7.87 2.22
C THR A 216 -12.51 7.35 0.82
N ILE A 217 -13.24 7.89 -0.15
CA ILE A 217 -13.01 7.64 -1.57
C ILE A 217 -12.60 8.95 -2.22
N ARG A 218 -11.50 8.94 -2.99
CA ARG A 218 -11.04 10.04 -3.83
C ARG A 218 -11.04 9.59 -5.29
N TYR A 219 -11.46 10.48 -6.16
CA TYR A 219 -11.47 10.22 -7.60
C TYR A 219 -10.35 10.99 -8.28
N LEU A 220 -9.49 10.24 -9.00
CA LEU A 220 -8.47 10.80 -9.87
C LEU A 220 -8.92 10.65 -11.32
N ASP A 221 -9.10 11.76 -12.01
CA ASP A 221 -9.42 11.80 -13.43
C ASP A 221 -8.46 12.72 -14.18
N LYS A 222 -7.82 12.21 -15.22
CA LYS A 222 -6.86 12.95 -16.07
C LYS A 222 -5.81 13.73 -15.25
N GLY A 223 -5.32 13.12 -14.19
CA GLY A 223 -4.27 13.71 -13.34
C GLY A 223 -4.76 14.75 -12.35
N ILE A 224 -6.06 14.94 -12.19
CA ILE A 224 -6.67 15.88 -11.22
C ILE A 224 -7.42 15.09 -10.17
N LEU A 225 -7.15 15.40 -8.90
CA LEU A 225 -7.83 14.78 -7.77
C LEU A 225 -9.11 15.56 -7.44
N ASN A 226 -10.25 14.88 -7.54
CA ASN A 226 -11.55 15.45 -7.21
C ASN A 226 -11.98 15.01 -5.81
N ASN A 227 -12.54 15.94 -5.05
CA ASN A 227 -13.18 15.62 -3.78
C ASN A 227 -14.51 14.92 -4.07
N VAL A 228 -14.60 13.63 -3.77
CA VAL A 228 -15.87 12.90 -3.75
C VAL A 228 -16.22 12.58 -2.31
N HIS A 229 -17.47 12.85 -1.98
CA HIS A 229 -18.07 12.80 -0.65
C HIS A 229 -17.61 11.63 0.20
N SER A 230 -17.22 11.93 1.44
CA SER A 230 -17.23 10.95 2.53
C SER A 230 -18.62 10.29 2.58
N GLN A 231 -18.71 8.99 2.39
CA GLN A 231 -19.91 8.28 2.84
C GLN A 231 -19.88 8.37 4.37
N ALA A 232 -20.76 9.18 4.94
CA ALA A 232 -21.04 9.13 6.36
C ALA A 232 -21.39 7.68 6.70
N ALA A 233 -20.66 7.09 7.64
CA ALA A 233 -20.98 5.80 8.18
C ALA A 233 -22.40 5.83 8.76
N PRO A 234 -23.20 4.77 8.59
CA PRO A 234 -24.52 4.65 9.22
C PRO A 234 -24.44 4.59 10.74
#